data_a46d5a66d92199776e6ce74603b6a1fc
#
_entry.id   a46d5a66d92199776e6ce74603b6a1fc
#
_cell.length_a   1.000
_cell.length_b   1.000
_cell.length_c   1.000
_cell.angle_alpha   90.00
_cell.angle_beta   90.00
_cell.angle_gamma   90.00
#
_symmetry.space_group_name_H-M   'P 1'
#
loop_
_entity.id
_entity.type
_entity.pdbx_description
1 polymer ?
#
loop_
_entity_poly.entity_id
_entity_poly.type
_entity_poly.pdbx_seq_one_letter_code
_entity_poly.pdbx_strand_id
1 'polypeptide(L)'
;MEVFKKKPEQQKVRDEALDVALTALRLIADNELLDLKRRASWDEYFFDIALAVASRSTCLRRQVGAVAVKNHSIVATGYNGAPRGAEHCSTCIRKELNVPSGERHELCRAIHAEQNLITQANTNQVSLYGSTVYCTNKPCFICCKLLLNAGVDTILWLEDYQDEFTDRMFGEFGTISVKDSHVVWERRKQ
;
A
#
# COMPACT_ATOMS: atom_id res chain seq x y z
N MET A 1 -20.09 20.13 61.02
CA MET A 1 -19.81 19.44 59.71
C MET A 1 -20.74 20.05 58.69
N GLU A 2 -20.24 21.05 57.93
CA GLU A 2 -20.99 21.62 56.80
C GLU A 2 -20.77 20.72 55.57
N VAL A 3 -21.83 20.07 55.12
CA VAL A 3 -21.86 19.29 53.90
C VAL A 3 -21.85 20.29 52.73
N PHE A 4 -20.74 20.32 51.96
CA PHE A 4 -20.63 21.09 50.72
C PHE A 4 -21.70 20.64 49.73
N LYS A 5 -22.86 21.33 49.72
CA LYS A 5 -23.83 21.21 48.63
C LYS A 5 -23.24 21.88 47.40
N LYS A 6 -22.81 21.10 46.40
CA LYS A 6 -22.42 21.60 45.09
C LYS A 6 -23.54 22.45 44.52
N LYS A 7 -23.19 23.66 44.01
CA LYS A 7 -24.18 24.60 43.48
C LYS A 7 -24.92 23.95 42.31
N PRO A 8 -26.26 24.05 42.24
CA PRO A 8 -27.07 23.41 41.17
C PRO A 8 -26.66 23.82 39.76
N GLU A 9 -26.10 25.00 39.58
CA GLU A 9 -25.61 25.53 38.30
C GLU A 9 -24.39 24.80 37.77
N GLN A 10 -23.48 24.33 38.63
CA GLN A 10 -22.31 23.53 38.22
C GLN A 10 -22.70 22.12 37.82
N GLN A 11 -23.76 21.55 38.36
CA GLN A 11 -24.30 20.28 37.99
C GLN A 11 -24.92 20.36 36.58
N LYS A 12 -25.74 21.37 36.31
CA LYS A 12 -26.40 21.63 35.03
C LYS A 12 -25.38 21.77 33.89
N VAL A 13 -24.30 22.54 34.07
CA VAL A 13 -23.22 22.68 33.07
C VAL A 13 -22.51 21.36 32.78
N ARG A 14 -22.32 20.51 33.82
CA ARG A 14 -21.75 19.18 33.66
C ARG A 14 -22.66 18.24 32.84
N ASP A 15 -23.94 18.26 33.14
CA ASP A 15 -24.92 17.42 32.48
C ASP A 15 -25.09 17.82 31.01
N GLU A 16 -25.10 19.12 30.70
CA GLU A 16 -25.10 19.63 29.32
C GLU A 16 -23.81 19.26 28.56
N ALA A 17 -22.64 19.36 29.19
CA ALA A 17 -21.37 18.96 28.57
C ALA A 17 -21.30 17.43 28.30
N LEU A 18 -21.85 16.64 29.21
CA LEU A 18 -21.92 15.18 29.03
C LEU A 18 -22.85 14.80 27.88
N ASP A 19 -23.99 15.50 27.76
CA ASP A 19 -24.96 15.23 26.69
C ASP A 19 -24.39 15.57 25.28
N VAL A 20 -23.68 16.71 25.20
CA VAL A 20 -22.94 17.08 23.98
C VAL A 20 -21.87 16.06 23.62
N ALA A 21 -21.10 15.57 24.60
CA ALA A 21 -20.08 14.57 24.38
C ALA A 21 -20.67 13.21 23.91
N LEU A 22 -21.76 12.78 24.53
CA LEU A 22 -22.47 11.56 24.14
C LEU A 22 -23.08 11.67 22.74
N THR A 23 -23.61 12.83 22.38
CA THR A 23 -24.13 13.09 21.04
C THR A 23 -23.03 13.04 19.99
N ALA A 24 -21.88 13.67 20.27
CA ALA A 24 -20.71 13.61 19.38
C ALA A 24 -20.19 12.17 19.18
N LEU A 25 -20.10 11.38 20.27
CA LEU A 25 -19.70 9.98 20.20
C LEU A 25 -20.67 9.13 19.38
N ARG A 26 -21.98 9.37 19.48
CA ARG A 26 -22.99 8.68 18.66
C ARG A 26 -22.85 9.03 17.19
N LEU A 27 -22.65 10.30 16.85
CA LEU A 27 -22.43 10.73 15.46
C LEU A 27 -21.16 10.12 14.86
N ILE A 28 -20.09 9.99 15.63
CA ILE A 28 -18.86 9.30 15.19
C ILE A 28 -19.13 7.82 14.98
N ALA A 29 -19.79 7.14 15.92
CA ALA A 29 -20.11 5.72 15.81
C ALA A 29 -21.05 5.43 14.62
N ASP A 30 -22.05 6.29 14.38
CA ASP A 30 -22.96 6.15 13.24
C ASP A 30 -22.26 6.37 11.90
N ASN A 31 -21.30 7.31 11.82
CA ASN A 31 -20.48 7.52 10.64
C ASN A 31 -19.53 6.33 10.37
N GLU A 32 -18.86 5.81 11.40
CA GLU A 32 -18.04 4.61 11.27
C GLU A 32 -18.86 3.40 10.83
N LEU A 33 -20.08 3.22 11.37
CA LEU A 33 -20.98 2.12 10.98
C LEU A 33 -21.49 2.27 9.54
N LEU A 34 -21.72 3.51 9.06
CA LEU A 34 -22.09 3.79 7.66
C LEU A 34 -20.93 3.48 6.72
N ASP A 35 -19.70 3.81 7.12
CA ASP A 35 -18.50 3.55 6.34
C ASP A 35 -18.20 2.04 6.25
N LEU A 36 -18.43 1.28 7.32
CA LEU A 36 -18.35 -0.19 7.33
C LEU A 36 -19.37 -0.87 6.39
N LYS A 37 -20.49 -0.21 6.07
CA LYS A 37 -21.51 -0.71 5.13
C LYS A 37 -21.30 -0.26 3.69
N ARG A 38 -20.40 0.69 3.47
CA ARG A 38 -20.06 1.17 2.12
C ARG A 38 -19.30 0.06 1.36
N ARG A 39 -19.76 -0.21 0.14
CA ARG A 39 -18.96 -1.08 -0.74
C ARG A 39 -17.67 -0.37 -1.11
N ALA A 40 -16.52 -0.98 -0.82
CA ALA A 40 -15.22 -0.48 -1.23
C ALA A 40 -15.15 -0.29 -2.75
N SER A 41 -14.47 0.73 -3.21
CA SER A 41 -14.11 0.87 -4.61
C SER A 41 -13.15 -0.26 -5.04
N TRP A 42 -12.97 -0.45 -6.35
CA TRP A 42 -12.03 -1.45 -6.84
C TRP A 42 -10.59 -1.16 -6.42
N ASP A 43 -10.19 0.11 -6.38
CA ASP A 43 -8.85 0.49 -5.97
C ASP A 43 -8.64 0.21 -4.47
N GLU A 44 -9.57 0.60 -3.60
CA GLU A 44 -9.53 0.27 -2.17
C GLU A 44 -9.44 -1.24 -1.95
N TYR A 45 -10.30 -2.01 -2.59
CA TYR A 45 -10.33 -3.47 -2.47
C TYR A 45 -9.01 -4.13 -2.87
N PHE A 46 -8.41 -3.72 -4.00
CA PHE A 46 -7.14 -4.32 -4.44
C PHE A 46 -5.94 -3.82 -3.63
N PHE A 47 -5.99 -2.62 -3.08
CA PHE A 47 -4.98 -2.17 -2.12
C PHE A 47 -5.05 -2.92 -0.79
N ASP A 48 -6.24 -3.21 -0.27
CA ASP A 48 -6.40 -4.04 0.93
C ASP A 48 -5.81 -5.44 0.72
N ILE A 49 -6.00 -6.01 -0.47
CA ILE A 49 -5.38 -7.29 -0.82
C ILE A 49 -3.86 -7.13 -0.94
N ALA A 50 -3.34 -6.06 -1.53
CA ALA A 50 -1.90 -5.82 -1.62
C ALA A 50 -1.27 -5.67 -0.23
N LEU A 51 -1.95 -5.02 0.72
CA LEU A 51 -1.54 -4.93 2.13
C LEU A 51 -1.56 -6.31 2.81
N ALA A 52 -2.60 -7.11 2.57
CA ALA A 52 -2.67 -8.48 3.06
C ALA A 52 -1.53 -9.34 2.48
N VAL A 53 -1.21 -9.18 1.19
CA VAL A 53 -0.06 -9.84 0.54
C VAL A 53 1.26 -9.38 1.18
N ALA A 54 1.42 -8.08 1.46
CA ALA A 54 2.61 -7.53 2.11
C ALA A 54 2.87 -8.15 3.49
N SER A 55 1.81 -8.52 4.23
CA SER A 55 1.93 -9.15 5.56
C SER A 55 2.67 -10.49 5.55
N ARG A 56 2.79 -11.14 4.38
CA ARG A 56 3.59 -12.36 4.20
C ARG A 56 5.09 -12.09 4.07
N SER A 57 5.50 -10.85 3.91
CA SER A 57 6.91 -10.48 3.81
C SER A 57 7.64 -10.69 5.13
N THR A 58 8.81 -11.29 5.06
CA THR A 58 9.75 -11.45 6.18
C THR A 58 10.89 -10.43 6.14
N CYS A 59 10.79 -9.39 5.32
CA CYS A 59 11.81 -8.36 5.21
C CYS A 59 11.91 -7.52 6.48
N LEU A 60 13.10 -7.43 7.06
CA LEU A 60 13.36 -6.68 8.29
C LEU A 60 13.37 -5.15 8.11
N ARG A 61 13.28 -4.67 6.88
CA ARG A 61 13.34 -3.25 6.57
C ARG A 61 11.97 -2.69 6.17
N ARG A 62 11.27 -3.34 5.23
CA ARG A 62 9.98 -2.89 4.71
C ARG A 62 9.21 -4.09 4.14
N GLN A 63 7.96 -4.22 4.52
CA GLN A 63 7.06 -5.21 3.94
C GLN A 63 6.33 -4.60 2.75
N VAL A 64 6.48 -5.20 1.59
CA VAL A 64 5.89 -4.73 0.34
C VAL A 64 5.07 -5.84 -0.30
N GLY A 65 3.89 -5.51 -0.77
CA GLY A 65 2.99 -6.38 -1.52
C GLY A 65 2.63 -5.79 -2.87
N ALA A 66 2.42 -6.66 -3.84
CA ALA A 66 1.95 -6.31 -5.17
C ALA A 66 0.87 -7.29 -5.64
N VAL A 67 -0.14 -6.78 -6.35
CA VAL A 67 -1.27 -7.54 -6.91
C VAL A 67 -1.48 -7.14 -8.36
N ALA A 68 -1.48 -8.10 -9.26
CA ALA A 68 -1.84 -7.88 -10.67
C ALA A 68 -3.28 -8.28 -10.93
N VAL A 69 -4.01 -7.42 -11.63
CA VAL A 69 -5.45 -7.55 -11.87
C VAL A 69 -5.75 -7.42 -13.36
N LYS A 70 -6.63 -8.26 -13.86
CA LYS A 70 -7.24 -8.15 -15.20
C LYS A 70 -8.75 -8.34 -15.09
N ASN A 71 -9.54 -7.45 -15.67
CA ASN A 71 -11.00 -7.54 -15.66
C ASN A 71 -11.55 -7.79 -14.24
N HIS A 72 -11.05 -7.03 -13.25
CA HIS A 72 -11.39 -7.17 -11.82
C HIS A 72 -11.06 -8.53 -11.20
N SER A 73 -10.25 -9.36 -11.86
CA SER A 73 -9.78 -10.66 -11.35
C SER A 73 -8.30 -10.60 -11.04
N ILE A 74 -7.91 -11.09 -9.86
CA ILE A 74 -6.50 -11.20 -9.48
C ILE A 74 -5.86 -12.32 -10.31
N VAL A 75 -4.76 -11.99 -10.98
CA VAL A 75 -4.03 -12.93 -11.84
C VAL A 75 -2.66 -13.32 -11.29
N ALA A 76 -2.06 -12.48 -10.47
CA ALA A 76 -0.82 -12.78 -9.76
C ALA A 76 -0.69 -11.92 -8.50
N THR A 77 0.09 -12.40 -7.53
CA THR A 77 0.48 -11.64 -6.34
C THR A 77 1.99 -11.78 -6.11
N GLY A 78 2.55 -10.88 -5.34
CA GLY A 78 3.95 -10.97 -4.95
C GLY A 78 4.21 -10.18 -3.67
N TYR A 79 5.07 -10.69 -2.81
CA TYR A 79 5.60 -9.98 -1.65
C TYR A 79 7.12 -10.08 -1.65
N ASN A 80 7.79 -9.13 -1.02
CA ASN A 80 9.24 -9.14 -0.98
C ASN A 80 9.78 -10.12 0.08
N GLY A 81 10.88 -10.79 -0.23
CA GLY A 81 11.49 -11.76 0.68
C GLY A 81 12.66 -12.49 0.05
N ALA A 82 13.32 -13.34 0.84
CA ALA A 82 14.39 -14.19 0.34
C ALA A 82 13.89 -15.11 -0.79
N PRO A 83 14.75 -15.48 -1.74
CA PRO A 83 14.41 -16.45 -2.78
C PRO A 83 13.83 -17.75 -2.19
N ARG A 84 12.97 -18.41 -2.97
CA ARG A 84 12.38 -19.70 -2.55
C ARG A 84 13.46 -20.71 -2.19
N GLY A 85 13.34 -21.33 -1.01
CA GLY A 85 14.30 -22.30 -0.49
C GLY A 85 15.51 -21.68 0.22
N ALA A 86 15.66 -20.35 0.20
CA ALA A 86 16.69 -19.68 0.97
C ALA A 86 16.17 -19.31 2.37
N GLU A 87 17.05 -19.28 3.36
CA GLU A 87 16.75 -18.81 4.70
C GLU A 87 16.33 -17.34 4.69
N HIS A 88 15.41 -16.98 5.59
CA HIS A 88 15.04 -15.59 5.80
C HIS A 88 16.20 -14.76 6.35
N CYS A 89 16.16 -13.45 6.10
CA CYS A 89 17.16 -12.54 6.64
C CYS A 89 17.09 -12.52 8.17
N SER A 90 18.19 -12.84 8.84
CA SER A 90 18.37 -12.61 10.28
C SER A 90 18.84 -11.19 10.58
N THR A 91 19.57 -10.57 9.64
CA THR A 91 20.02 -9.17 9.67
C THR A 91 19.77 -8.51 8.31
N CYS A 92 19.84 -7.19 8.25
CA CYS A 92 19.66 -6.45 7.00
C CYS A 92 20.93 -5.65 6.69
N ILE A 93 21.70 -6.11 5.72
CA ILE A 93 22.95 -5.46 5.29
C ILE A 93 22.77 -3.98 4.91
N ARG A 94 21.62 -3.62 4.30
CA ARG A 94 21.33 -2.21 3.96
C ARG A 94 21.03 -1.35 5.19
N LYS A 95 20.54 -1.93 6.30
CA LYS A 95 20.42 -1.23 7.60
C LYS A 95 21.79 -1.10 8.27
N GLU A 96 22.59 -2.16 8.28
CA GLU A 96 23.93 -2.18 8.87
C GLU A 96 24.85 -1.15 8.20
N LEU A 97 24.74 -1.00 6.87
CA LEU A 97 25.51 -0.03 6.10
C LEU A 97 24.86 1.36 6.02
N ASN A 98 23.78 1.63 6.77
CA ASN A 98 23.04 2.89 6.75
C ASN A 98 22.66 3.36 5.32
N VAL A 99 22.35 2.42 4.42
CA VAL A 99 21.98 2.75 3.03
C VAL A 99 20.62 3.45 3.00
N PRO A 100 20.47 4.61 2.33
CA PRO A 100 19.20 5.29 2.18
C PRO A 100 18.11 4.43 1.51
N SER A 101 16.82 4.85 1.63
CA SER A 101 15.73 4.21 0.91
C SER A 101 15.91 4.43 -0.59
N GLY A 102 15.56 3.42 -1.41
CA GLY A 102 15.70 3.50 -2.86
C GLY A 102 17.09 3.19 -3.42
N GLU A 103 18.15 3.14 -2.58
CA GLU A 103 19.52 2.96 -3.03
C GLU A 103 20.06 1.54 -2.80
N ARG A 104 21.12 1.19 -3.55
CA ARG A 104 21.93 -0.02 -3.37
C ARG A 104 21.07 -1.30 -3.27
N HIS A 105 20.13 -1.46 -4.17
CA HIS A 105 19.25 -2.65 -4.21
C HIS A 105 20.03 -3.94 -4.48
N GLU A 106 21.19 -3.85 -5.14
CA GLU A 106 22.07 -4.97 -5.44
C GLU A 106 22.66 -5.63 -4.18
N LEU A 107 22.72 -4.91 -3.07
CA LEU A 107 23.15 -5.48 -1.78
C LEU A 107 22.08 -6.32 -1.11
N CYS A 108 20.82 -6.17 -1.53
CA CYS A 108 19.71 -6.86 -0.91
C CYS A 108 19.53 -8.24 -1.52
N ARG A 109 19.58 -9.29 -0.70
CA ARG A 109 19.30 -10.66 -1.14
C ARG A 109 17.82 -10.94 -1.41
N ALA A 110 16.93 -10.04 -0.97
CA ALA A 110 15.50 -10.22 -1.16
C ALA A 110 15.09 -9.92 -2.61
N ILE A 111 14.19 -10.73 -3.13
CA ILE A 111 13.43 -10.46 -4.35
C ILE A 111 12.37 -9.42 -4.00
N HIS A 112 12.14 -8.44 -4.86
CA HIS A 112 11.10 -7.43 -4.66
C HIS A 112 9.70 -8.01 -4.92
N ALA A 113 8.66 -7.37 -4.37
CA ALA A 113 7.29 -7.82 -4.51
C ALA A 113 6.87 -7.91 -5.97
N GLU A 114 7.21 -6.92 -6.77
CA GLU A 114 6.90 -6.84 -8.20
C GLU A 114 7.65 -7.93 -8.99
N GLN A 115 8.89 -8.22 -8.63
CA GLN A 115 9.67 -9.31 -9.24
C GLN A 115 9.05 -10.67 -8.94
N ASN A 116 8.62 -10.90 -7.68
CA ASN A 116 7.92 -12.10 -7.29
C ASN A 116 6.55 -12.23 -7.97
N LEU A 117 5.83 -11.13 -8.14
CA LEU A 117 4.58 -11.09 -8.90
C LEU A 117 4.80 -11.53 -10.36
N ILE A 118 5.80 -10.98 -11.04
CA ILE A 118 6.16 -11.36 -12.43
C ILE A 118 6.56 -12.85 -12.49
N THR A 119 7.36 -13.30 -11.53
CA THR A 119 7.80 -14.71 -11.45
C THR A 119 6.61 -15.64 -11.23
N GLN A 120 5.67 -15.28 -10.34
CA GLN A 120 4.46 -16.05 -10.09
C GLN A 120 3.58 -16.11 -11.34
N ALA A 121 3.36 -14.97 -12.01
CA ALA A 121 2.59 -14.91 -13.26
C ALA A 121 3.21 -15.84 -14.31
N ASN A 122 4.54 -15.80 -14.50
CA ASN A 122 5.24 -16.67 -15.42
C ASN A 122 5.11 -18.17 -15.06
N THR A 123 5.26 -18.50 -13.75
CA THR A 123 5.12 -19.90 -13.29
C THR A 123 3.70 -20.43 -13.53
N ASN A 124 2.69 -19.58 -13.40
CA ASN A 124 1.29 -19.93 -13.63
C ASN A 124 0.87 -19.76 -15.10
N GLN A 125 1.78 -19.42 -16.00
CA GLN A 125 1.54 -19.20 -17.43
C GLN A 125 0.50 -18.11 -17.70
N VAL A 126 0.47 -17.08 -16.86
CA VAL A 126 -0.45 -15.94 -16.97
C VAL A 126 0.29 -14.72 -17.50
N SER A 127 -0.22 -14.15 -18.58
CA SER A 127 0.31 -12.91 -19.15
C SER A 127 -0.10 -11.70 -18.32
N LEU A 128 0.87 -10.83 -18.00
CA LEU A 128 0.64 -9.52 -17.36
C LEU A 128 0.33 -8.41 -18.38
N TYR A 129 0.38 -8.70 -19.67
CA TYR A 129 0.08 -7.70 -20.70
C TYR A 129 -1.36 -7.17 -20.52
N GLY A 130 -1.49 -5.85 -20.51
CA GLY A 130 -2.77 -5.16 -20.31
C GLY A 130 -3.33 -5.27 -18.88
N SER A 131 -2.52 -5.64 -17.90
CA SER A 131 -2.95 -5.70 -16.49
C SER A 131 -2.80 -4.35 -15.78
N THR A 132 -3.54 -4.22 -14.68
CA THR A 132 -3.34 -3.19 -13.64
C THR A 132 -2.57 -3.82 -12.48
N VAL A 133 -1.53 -3.16 -12.00
CA VAL A 133 -0.73 -3.62 -10.84
C VAL A 133 -0.89 -2.65 -9.69
N TYR A 134 -1.32 -3.16 -8.54
CA TYR A 134 -1.43 -2.45 -7.27
C TYR A 134 -0.22 -2.79 -6.40
N CYS A 135 0.53 -1.80 -5.98
CA CYS A 135 1.71 -1.95 -5.11
C CYS A 135 1.49 -1.17 -3.80
N THR A 136 1.93 -1.70 -2.67
CA THR A 136 1.92 -0.93 -1.41
C THR A 136 2.92 0.22 -1.44
N ASN A 137 3.98 0.11 -2.25
CA ASN A 137 5.03 1.13 -2.41
C ASN A 137 5.32 1.36 -3.89
N LYS A 138 5.80 2.56 -4.23
CA LYS A 138 6.29 2.87 -5.58
C LYS A 138 7.30 1.82 -6.03
N PRO A 139 7.13 1.23 -7.24
CA PRO A 139 8.13 0.34 -7.82
C PRO A 139 9.48 1.05 -7.99
N CYS A 140 10.57 0.40 -7.61
CA CYS A 140 11.90 0.93 -7.88
C CYS A 140 12.24 0.88 -9.37
N PHE A 141 13.29 1.57 -9.80
CA PHE A 141 13.71 1.66 -11.21
C PHE A 141 13.84 0.29 -11.90
N ILE A 142 14.38 -0.72 -11.20
CA ILE A 142 14.49 -2.08 -11.75
C ILE A 142 13.10 -2.71 -11.95
N CYS A 143 12.22 -2.61 -10.95
CA CYS A 143 10.87 -3.16 -11.02
C CYS A 143 10.01 -2.42 -12.06
N CYS A 144 10.15 -1.09 -12.15
CA CYS A 144 9.51 -0.28 -13.18
C CYS A 144 9.81 -0.83 -14.59
N LYS A 145 11.10 -1.02 -14.93
CA LYS A 145 11.50 -1.56 -16.22
C LYS A 145 10.89 -2.93 -16.52
N LEU A 146 10.85 -3.81 -15.52
CA LEU A 146 10.30 -5.16 -15.66
C LEU A 146 8.78 -5.13 -15.88
N LEU A 147 8.04 -4.31 -15.15
CA LEU A 147 6.59 -4.15 -15.31
C LEU A 147 6.25 -3.53 -16.66
N LEU A 148 6.99 -2.50 -17.08
CA LEU A 148 6.84 -1.89 -18.40
C LEU A 148 7.08 -2.90 -19.52
N ASN A 149 8.15 -3.69 -19.41
CA ASN A 149 8.50 -4.73 -20.41
C ASN A 149 7.49 -5.90 -20.41
N ALA A 150 6.86 -6.20 -19.27
CA ALA A 150 5.78 -7.19 -19.18
C ALA A 150 4.46 -6.69 -19.80
N GLY A 151 4.41 -5.45 -20.27
CA GLY A 151 3.22 -4.86 -20.91
C GLY A 151 2.11 -4.50 -19.95
N VAL A 152 2.44 -4.16 -18.68
CA VAL A 152 1.47 -3.64 -17.73
C VAL A 152 0.95 -2.28 -18.22
N ASP A 153 -0.37 -2.05 -18.15
CA ASP A 153 -1.01 -0.82 -18.63
C ASP A 153 -1.14 0.25 -17.54
N THR A 154 -1.38 -0.18 -16.30
CA THR A 154 -1.61 0.74 -15.18
C THR A 154 -0.87 0.24 -13.94
N ILE A 155 -0.21 1.13 -13.24
CA ILE A 155 0.45 0.84 -11.97
C ILE A 155 -0.02 1.85 -10.94
N LEU A 156 -0.51 1.36 -9.79
CA LEU A 156 -0.94 2.19 -8.67
C LEU A 156 -0.09 1.87 -7.44
N TRP A 157 0.21 2.89 -6.62
CA TRP A 157 0.91 2.69 -5.35
C TRP A 157 0.43 3.63 -4.25
N LEU A 158 0.56 3.19 -2.99
CA LEU A 158 0.16 3.94 -1.80
C LEU A 158 1.30 4.84 -1.30
N GLU A 159 2.45 4.26 -1.02
CA GLU A 159 3.60 4.99 -0.49
C GLU A 159 4.56 5.38 -1.61
N ASP A 160 4.85 6.67 -1.69
CA ASP A 160 5.79 7.22 -2.66
C ASP A 160 7.18 7.45 -2.02
N TYR A 161 8.20 7.54 -2.84
CA TYR A 161 9.55 7.99 -2.48
C TYR A 161 10.23 8.60 -3.71
N GLN A 162 11.18 9.48 -3.46
CA GLN A 162 11.92 10.13 -4.54
C GLN A 162 12.87 9.13 -5.21
N ASP A 163 12.68 8.94 -6.51
CA ASP A 163 13.53 8.16 -7.41
C ASP A 163 13.44 8.76 -8.81
N GLU A 164 14.33 9.70 -9.11
CA GLU A 164 14.35 10.44 -10.37
C GLU A 164 14.41 9.53 -11.60
N PHE A 165 15.14 8.42 -11.52
CA PHE A 165 15.24 7.49 -12.65
C PHE A 165 13.93 6.75 -12.91
N THR A 166 13.22 6.37 -11.85
CA THR A 166 11.89 5.77 -11.96
C THR A 166 10.88 6.77 -12.51
N ASP A 167 10.88 8.01 -12.01
CA ASP A 167 9.97 9.06 -12.46
C ASP A 167 10.19 9.41 -13.93
N ARG A 168 11.43 9.51 -14.35
CA ARG A 168 11.79 9.73 -15.75
C ARG A 168 11.31 8.58 -16.65
N MET A 169 11.55 7.33 -16.21
CA MET A 169 11.12 6.14 -16.96
C MET A 169 9.59 6.10 -17.10
N PHE A 170 8.84 6.34 -16.03
CA PHE A 170 7.40 6.42 -16.10
C PHE A 170 6.91 7.55 -17.01
N GLY A 171 7.55 8.72 -16.98
CA GLY A 171 7.24 9.86 -17.85
C GLY A 171 7.47 9.59 -19.34
N GLU A 172 8.45 8.75 -19.70
CA GLU A 172 8.71 8.35 -21.08
C GLU A 172 7.58 7.48 -21.67
N PHE A 173 6.99 6.61 -20.87
CA PHE A 173 6.02 5.60 -21.32
C PHE A 173 4.56 5.91 -20.96
N GLY A 174 4.29 6.88 -20.12
CA GLY A 174 2.93 7.14 -19.63
C GLY A 174 2.78 8.48 -18.94
N THR A 175 1.73 8.59 -18.17
CA THR A 175 1.40 9.76 -17.35
C THR A 175 1.22 9.36 -15.89
N ILE A 176 1.68 10.23 -14.99
CA ILE A 176 1.49 10.06 -13.54
C ILE A 176 0.41 11.05 -13.08
N SER A 177 -0.52 10.58 -12.29
CA SER A 177 -1.54 11.40 -11.61
C SER A 177 -1.65 10.99 -10.15
N VAL A 178 -2.07 11.91 -9.30
CA VAL A 178 -2.33 11.65 -7.88
C VAL A 178 -3.84 11.63 -7.68
N LYS A 179 -4.34 10.57 -7.09
CA LYS A 179 -5.72 10.42 -6.65
C LYS A 179 -5.72 10.33 -5.12
N ASP A 180 -6.73 10.86 -4.48
CA ASP A 180 -6.97 10.96 -3.02
C ASP A 180 -5.88 10.34 -2.11
N SER A 181 -5.76 9.01 -2.11
CA SER A 181 -4.88 8.25 -1.22
C SER A 181 -3.73 7.50 -1.93
N HIS A 182 -3.62 7.61 -3.25
CA HIS A 182 -2.64 6.84 -4.02
C HIS A 182 -2.19 7.55 -5.30
N VAL A 183 -1.10 7.06 -5.88
CA VAL A 183 -0.56 7.55 -7.16
C VAL A 183 -0.87 6.53 -8.25
N VAL A 184 -1.22 7.01 -9.43
CA VAL A 184 -1.56 6.22 -10.60
C VAL A 184 -0.62 6.57 -11.75
N TRP A 185 -0.01 5.58 -12.33
CA TRP A 185 0.64 5.67 -13.63
C TRP A 185 -0.17 4.90 -14.67
N GLU A 186 -0.41 5.52 -15.82
CA GLU A 186 -1.11 4.92 -16.95
C GLU A 186 -0.23 4.97 -18.19
N ARG A 187 -0.15 3.85 -18.91
CA ARG A 187 0.61 3.73 -20.16
C ARG A 187 -0.01 4.63 -21.24
N ARG A 188 0.85 5.35 -21.95
CA ARG A 188 0.42 6.09 -23.15
C ARG A 188 0.00 5.09 -24.23
N LYS A 189 -1.22 5.24 -24.74
CA LYS A 189 -1.70 4.46 -25.89
C LYS A 189 -0.87 4.82 -27.11
N GLN A 190 -0.31 3.84 -27.76
CA GLN A 190 0.37 3.98 -29.06
C GLN A 190 -0.65 3.96 -30.17
#